data_0af67562421892ec71ec613858cd2ca8
#
_entry.id   0af67562421892ec71ec613858cd2ca8
#
_cell.length_a   1.000
_cell.length_b   1.000
_cell.length_c   1.000
_cell.angle_alpha   90.00
_cell.angle_beta   90.00
_cell.angle_gamma   90.00
#
_symmetry.space_group_name_H-M   'P 1'
#
loop_
_entity.id
_entity.type
_entity.pdbx_description
1 polymer ?
#
loop_
_entity_poly.entity_id
_entity_poly.type
_entity_poly.pdbx_seq_one_letter_code
_entity_poly.pdbx_strand_id
1 'polypeptide(L)'
;NQKKSNNKEVDVLLQPGQEIIVQVIKEPFDKKGARVTTELSIAGRFIVLIPKSKYIGVSKKMRDKYERRRLKKIATEIKKPGLGMILRTVAEGKSDAQIENDYSNLIKKYNALLKLSEKNKAPKLIHDDLEVTSSVLRDLISEKVEKIVVDSKDDYKKIQKMVKEDALDIGDALEHYRKREPLFKNSGIDNSMMKLLRKKAWLKSGAYLIIERTEAMVVVDVNSGKFVGKKGHEENSLQINIEAAKEIAAQLRLRHLSGLILIDFIDMVKPENRKKVFLEMKKELRKDRAKVAVSEISEFGVLEMTRERTGLSILDSITESCEVCRGDGRIISKDTLLTRIDYWLRDYKKKYKDLRLKLYLNPEVAKYLKKDKTRDYINLMWKNFIYLKVINDEGMKKNEFRFTKMSSDKDITNEIGTWKAHN
;
A
#
# COMPACT_ATOMS: atom_id res chain seq x y z
N ASN A 1 -13.99 24.42 31.32
CA ASN A 1 -13.64 23.19 32.04
C ASN A 1 -12.59 22.42 31.26
N GLN A 2 -11.32 22.74 31.48
CA GLN A 2 -10.17 22.00 30.95
C GLN A 2 -10.05 20.71 31.77
N LYS A 3 -10.22 19.56 31.09
CA LYS A 3 -9.80 18.27 31.64
C LYS A 3 -8.28 18.22 31.67
N LYS A 4 -7.69 18.28 32.87
CA LYS A 4 -6.29 17.99 33.15
C LYS A 4 -6.01 16.55 32.62
N SER A 5 -5.18 16.41 31.58
CA SER A 5 -4.58 15.14 31.21
C SER A 5 -3.58 14.77 32.30
N ASN A 6 -3.87 13.72 33.06
CA ASN A 6 -2.89 13.09 33.92
C ASN A 6 -1.85 12.40 33.02
N ASN A 7 -0.81 13.12 32.64
CA ASN A 7 0.45 12.53 32.22
C ASN A 7 1.07 11.88 33.47
N LYS A 8 0.81 10.60 33.69
CA LYS A 8 1.70 9.78 34.48
C LYS A 8 2.97 9.60 33.63
N GLU A 9 4.02 10.33 33.96
CA GLU A 9 5.37 9.99 33.52
C GLU A 9 5.61 8.55 33.98
N VAL A 10 5.71 7.65 33.02
CA VAL A 10 6.13 6.28 33.27
C VAL A 10 7.66 6.35 33.31
N ASP A 11 8.21 6.37 34.53
CA ASP A 11 9.65 6.19 34.74
C ASP A 11 10.06 4.83 34.18
N VAL A 12 10.46 4.81 32.93
CA VAL A 12 11.10 3.64 32.32
C VAL A 12 12.57 3.69 32.76
N LEU A 13 12.87 3.05 33.86
CA LEU A 13 14.24 2.91 34.38
C LEU A 13 15.03 1.92 33.49
N LEU A 14 15.38 2.36 32.28
CA LEU A 14 16.32 1.64 31.41
C LEU A 14 17.72 2.20 31.65
N GLN A 15 18.67 1.30 31.92
CA GLN A 15 20.07 1.67 32.06
C GLN A 15 20.82 1.47 30.73
N PRO A 16 21.79 2.35 30.40
CA PRO A 16 22.67 2.15 29.25
C PRO A 16 23.36 0.78 29.31
N GLY A 17 23.31 0.03 28.20
CA GLY A 17 23.89 -1.33 28.14
C GLY A 17 22.95 -2.45 28.61
N GLN A 18 21.75 -2.14 29.10
CA GLN A 18 20.77 -3.16 29.48
C GLN A 18 20.18 -3.83 28.24
N GLU A 19 20.22 -5.16 28.19
CA GLU A 19 19.55 -5.95 27.16
C GLU A 19 18.08 -6.14 27.51
N ILE A 20 17.19 -5.85 26.55
CA ILE A 20 15.74 -5.98 26.71
C ILE A 20 15.14 -6.69 25.51
N ILE A 21 14.04 -7.42 25.73
CA ILE A 21 13.24 -8.00 24.64
C ILE A 21 12.26 -6.95 24.20
N VAL A 22 12.26 -6.68 22.89
CA VAL A 22 11.30 -5.77 22.25
C VAL A 22 10.57 -6.49 21.13
N GLN A 23 9.31 -6.11 20.94
CA GLN A 23 8.49 -6.55 19.81
C GLN A 23 8.28 -5.38 18.85
N VAL A 24 8.53 -5.59 17.56
CA VAL A 24 8.23 -4.61 16.51
C VAL A 24 6.72 -4.58 16.30
N ILE A 25 6.10 -3.42 16.53
CA ILE A 25 4.66 -3.18 16.28
C ILE A 25 4.42 -2.65 14.87
N LYS A 26 5.36 -1.84 14.38
CA LYS A 26 5.33 -1.27 13.03
C LYS A 26 6.73 -1.29 12.47
N GLU A 27 6.83 -1.75 11.23
CA GLU A 27 8.07 -1.70 10.47
C GLU A 27 8.52 -0.27 10.19
N PRO A 28 9.81 -0.04 9.89
CA PRO A 28 10.30 1.24 9.42
C PRO A 28 9.52 1.65 8.15
N PHE A 29 9.15 2.92 8.09
CA PHE A 29 8.46 3.45 6.92
C PHE A 29 9.01 4.84 6.58
N ASP A 30 9.44 5.02 5.33
CA ASP A 30 10.08 6.26 4.85
C ASP A 30 11.28 6.62 5.76
N LYS A 31 11.32 7.82 6.32
CA LYS A 31 12.38 8.29 7.24
C LYS A 31 12.13 7.96 8.71
N LYS A 32 11.05 7.22 9.02
CA LYS A 32 10.68 6.86 10.40
C LYS A 32 11.20 5.48 10.74
N GLY A 33 11.89 5.36 11.88
CA GLY A 33 12.35 4.08 12.43
C GLY A 33 11.18 3.16 12.83
N ALA A 34 11.50 1.89 13.09
CA ALA A 34 10.55 0.92 13.58
C ALA A 34 9.93 1.36 14.93
N ARG A 35 8.63 1.08 15.10
CA ARG A 35 7.99 1.26 16.41
C ARG A 35 8.03 -0.05 17.19
N VAL A 36 8.62 -0.02 18.37
CA VAL A 36 8.78 -1.18 19.22
C VAL A 36 8.05 -1.03 20.56
N THR A 37 7.78 -2.15 21.24
CA THR A 37 7.23 -2.20 22.60
C THR A 37 7.92 -3.30 23.40
N THR A 38 7.96 -3.13 24.72
CA THR A 38 8.36 -4.18 25.68
C THR A 38 7.17 -5.01 26.15
N GLU A 39 5.94 -4.57 25.88
CA GLU A 39 4.73 -5.36 26.11
C GLU A 39 4.57 -6.40 25.02
N LEU A 40 5.05 -7.61 25.28
CA LEU A 40 4.98 -8.70 24.32
C LEU A 40 3.55 -9.19 24.15
N SER A 41 3.21 -9.56 22.92
CA SER A 41 1.96 -10.24 22.59
C SER A 41 2.22 -11.38 21.62
N ILE A 42 1.70 -12.57 21.90
CA ILE A 42 1.89 -13.75 21.06
C ILE A 42 0.53 -14.17 20.52
N ALA A 43 0.37 -14.09 19.21
CA ALA A 43 -0.87 -14.43 18.55
C ALA A 43 -1.00 -15.94 18.36
N GLY A 44 -2.07 -16.52 18.95
CA GLY A 44 -2.57 -17.85 18.63
C GLY A 44 -3.76 -17.78 17.66
N ARG A 45 -4.42 -18.90 17.48
CA ARG A 45 -5.62 -19.00 16.65
C ARG A 45 -6.81 -18.29 17.29
N PHE A 46 -7.12 -18.65 18.54
CA PHE A 46 -8.28 -18.17 19.29
C PHE A 46 -7.92 -17.11 20.32
N ILE A 47 -6.68 -17.08 20.76
CA ILE A 47 -6.17 -16.25 21.85
C ILE A 47 -4.97 -15.42 21.39
N VAL A 48 -4.87 -14.19 21.90
CA VAL A 48 -3.61 -13.45 21.95
C VAL A 48 -3.13 -13.48 23.38
N LEU A 49 -1.98 -14.10 23.64
CA LEU A 49 -1.34 -14.16 24.95
C LEU A 49 -0.60 -12.85 25.22
N ILE A 50 -0.80 -12.27 26.39
CA ILE A 50 -0.12 -11.04 26.85
C ILE A 50 0.64 -11.36 28.13
N PRO A 51 1.93 -11.73 28.05
CA PRO A 51 2.75 -11.99 29.21
C PRO A 51 2.89 -10.75 30.11
N LYS A 52 3.14 -10.98 31.39
CA LYS A 52 3.26 -9.93 32.42
C LYS A 52 2.01 -9.05 32.58
N SER A 53 0.83 -9.55 32.22
CA SER A 53 -0.44 -8.85 32.31
C SER A 53 -1.46 -9.63 33.13
N LYS A 54 -2.37 -8.90 33.80
CA LYS A 54 -3.55 -9.47 34.47
C LYS A 54 -4.81 -9.37 33.61
N TYR A 55 -4.71 -8.78 32.42
CA TYR A 55 -5.85 -8.43 31.59
C TYR A 55 -6.50 -9.66 30.93
N ILE A 56 -7.84 -9.74 30.96
CA ILE A 56 -8.63 -10.67 30.17
C ILE A 56 -9.57 -9.85 29.31
N GLY A 57 -9.45 -9.98 28.00
CA GLY A 57 -10.28 -9.29 27.02
C GLY A 57 -11.00 -10.23 26.07
N VAL A 58 -12.06 -9.76 25.45
CA VAL A 58 -12.72 -10.40 24.32
C VAL A 58 -12.84 -9.37 23.19
N SER A 59 -12.57 -9.78 21.97
CA SER A 59 -12.59 -8.92 20.80
C SER A 59 -13.83 -8.03 20.75
N LYS A 60 -13.63 -6.72 20.56
CA LYS A 60 -14.73 -5.75 20.42
C LYS A 60 -15.59 -5.99 19.16
N LYS A 61 -15.06 -6.73 18.19
CA LYS A 61 -15.75 -7.09 16.94
C LYS A 61 -16.81 -8.20 17.15
N MET A 62 -16.71 -8.96 18.23
CA MET A 62 -17.70 -9.99 18.61
C MET A 62 -18.96 -9.31 19.16
N ARG A 63 -20.09 -9.56 18.52
CA ARG A 63 -21.36 -8.86 18.84
C ARG A 63 -22.23 -9.60 19.82
N ASP A 64 -22.18 -10.93 19.81
CA ASP A 64 -22.96 -11.76 20.70
C ASP A 64 -22.51 -11.57 22.15
N LYS A 65 -23.42 -11.02 22.97
CA LYS A 65 -23.18 -10.76 24.38
C LYS A 65 -23.08 -12.06 25.20
N TYR A 66 -23.82 -13.11 24.82
CA TYR A 66 -23.82 -14.39 25.52
C TYR A 66 -22.50 -15.10 25.26
N GLU A 67 -22.08 -15.18 24.03
CA GLU A 67 -20.80 -15.77 23.65
C GLU A 67 -19.62 -15.03 24.25
N ARG A 68 -19.67 -13.70 24.32
CA ARG A 68 -18.64 -12.90 25.01
C ARG A 68 -18.52 -13.24 26.49
N ARG A 69 -19.67 -13.52 27.17
CA ARG A 69 -19.68 -13.92 28.57
C ARG A 69 -19.11 -15.34 28.74
N ARG A 70 -19.53 -16.29 27.89
CA ARG A 70 -19.03 -17.66 27.87
C ARG A 70 -17.51 -17.69 27.72
N LEU A 71 -16.99 -17.04 26.69
CA LEU A 71 -15.54 -16.98 26.41
C LEU A 71 -14.78 -16.29 27.54
N LYS A 72 -15.32 -15.23 28.14
CA LYS A 72 -14.67 -14.58 29.29
C LYS A 72 -14.61 -15.50 30.50
N LYS A 73 -15.64 -16.33 30.74
CA LYS A 73 -15.67 -17.32 31.81
C LYS A 73 -14.57 -18.36 31.58
N ILE A 74 -14.50 -18.98 30.40
CA ILE A 74 -13.44 -19.94 30.04
C ILE A 74 -12.05 -19.31 30.26
N ALA A 75 -11.81 -18.09 29.72
CA ALA A 75 -10.55 -17.42 29.88
C ALA A 75 -10.15 -17.17 31.34
N THR A 76 -11.13 -16.94 32.23
CA THR A 76 -10.89 -16.76 33.66
C THR A 76 -10.49 -18.06 34.33
N GLU A 77 -11.12 -19.18 33.92
CA GLU A 77 -10.87 -20.51 34.46
C GLU A 77 -9.48 -21.05 34.05
N ILE A 78 -9.08 -20.90 32.79
CA ILE A 78 -7.80 -21.44 32.29
C ILE A 78 -6.59 -20.55 32.56
N LYS A 79 -6.80 -19.31 32.98
CA LYS A 79 -5.74 -18.29 33.11
C LYS A 79 -4.73 -18.67 34.17
N LYS A 80 -3.43 -18.62 33.81
CA LYS A 80 -2.31 -18.72 34.74
C LYS A 80 -1.90 -17.35 35.29
N PRO A 81 -1.37 -17.28 36.53
CA PRO A 81 -0.87 -16.04 37.12
C PRO A 81 0.15 -15.34 36.22
N GLY A 82 0.03 -14.03 36.08
CA GLY A 82 0.96 -13.21 35.25
C GLY A 82 0.80 -13.30 33.73
N LEU A 83 -0.17 -14.11 33.24
CA LEU A 83 -0.43 -14.27 31.81
C LEU A 83 -1.83 -13.74 31.48
N GLY A 84 -1.89 -12.56 30.88
CA GLY A 84 -3.13 -12.00 30.34
C GLY A 84 -3.47 -12.60 28.98
N MET A 85 -4.71 -12.41 28.53
CA MET A 85 -5.15 -12.87 27.22
C MET A 85 -6.28 -12.06 26.64
N ILE A 86 -6.36 -12.06 25.30
CA ILE A 86 -7.50 -11.52 24.53
C ILE A 86 -8.02 -12.62 23.63
N LEU A 87 -9.31 -12.96 23.78
CA LEU A 87 -9.97 -13.89 22.88
C LEU A 87 -10.33 -13.18 21.58
N ARG A 88 -10.00 -13.83 20.46
CA ARG A 88 -10.22 -13.33 19.11
C ARG A 88 -11.64 -13.65 18.64
N THR A 89 -12.08 -12.98 17.58
CA THR A 89 -13.42 -13.21 16.97
C THR A 89 -13.58 -14.65 16.46
N VAL A 90 -12.49 -15.26 16.00
CA VAL A 90 -12.46 -16.68 15.54
C VAL A 90 -12.72 -17.70 16.64
N ALA A 91 -12.70 -17.29 17.91
CA ALA A 91 -13.05 -18.15 19.06
C ALA A 91 -14.57 -18.35 19.23
N GLU A 92 -15.38 -17.56 18.50
CA GLU A 92 -16.84 -17.65 18.52
C GLU A 92 -17.31 -19.03 18.09
N GLY A 93 -18.16 -19.69 18.92
CA GLY A 93 -18.68 -21.02 18.68
C GLY A 93 -17.68 -22.18 18.87
N LYS A 94 -16.45 -21.93 19.28
CA LYS A 94 -15.46 -23.00 19.51
C LYS A 94 -15.62 -23.62 20.88
N SER A 95 -15.23 -24.92 20.98
CA SER A 95 -15.31 -25.66 22.23
C SER A 95 -14.27 -25.17 23.25
N ASP A 96 -14.54 -25.38 24.52
CA ASP A 96 -13.67 -25.01 25.62
C ASP A 96 -12.31 -25.71 25.49
N ALA A 97 -12.30 -27.00 25.12
CA ALA A 97 -11.09 -27.78 24.88
C ALA A 97 -10.19 -27.20 23.75
N GLN A 98 -10.79 -26.66 22.68
CA GLN A 98 -10.03 -26.02 21.59
C GLN A 98 -9.36 -24.72 22.06
N ILE A 99 -10.04 -23.94 22.89
CA ILE A 99 -9.52 -22.69 23.45
C ILE A 99 -8.40 -22.98 24.45
N GLU A 100 -8.57 -23.98 25.31
CA GLU A 100 -7.59 -24.42 26.30
C GLU A 100 -6.32 -24.98 25.63
N ASN A 101 -6.47 -25.76 24.56
CA ASN A 101 -5.35 -26.27 23.79
C ASN A 101 -4.53 -25.14 23.15
N ASP A 102 -5.17 -24.13 22.52
CA ASP A 102 -4.51 -22.97 21.95
C ASP A 102 -3.73 -22.19 23.03
N TYR A 103 -4.33 -22.01 24.23
CA TYR A 103 -3.68 -21.36 25.35
C TYR A 103 -2.45 -22.13 25.82
N SER A 104 -2.55 -23.44 25.94
CA SER A 104 -1.45 -24.31 26.36
C SER A 104 -0.27 -24.26 25.38
N ASN A 105 -0.56 -24.26 24.08
CA ASN A 105 0.44 -24.14 23.03
C ASN A 105 1.13 -22.76 23.06
N LEU A 106 0.39 -21.69 23.31
CA LEU A 106 0.93 -20.34 23.46
C LEU A 106 1.88 -20.23 24.67
N ILE A 107 1.55 -20.88 25.78
CA ILE A 107 2.45 -20.93 26.96
C ILE A 107 3.74 -21.67 26.63
N LYS A 108 3.67 -22.81 25.94
CA LYS A 108 4.86 -23.56 25.51
C LYS A 108 5.73 -22.67 24.60
N LYS A 109 5.12 -21.98 23.64
CA LYS A 109 5.80 -21.06 22.73
C LYS A 109 6.47 -19.92 23.51
N TYR A 110 5.77 -19.27 24.42
CA TYR A 110 6.32 -18.20 25.26
C TYR A 110 7.54 -18.66 26.09
N ASN A 111 7.43 -19.80 26.72
CA ASN A 111 8.55 -20.37 27.50
C ASN A 111 9.76 -20.71 26.63
N ALA A 112 9.54 -21.20 25.41
CA ALA A 112 10.61 -21.42 24.44
C ALA A 112 11.32 -20.14 24.05
N LEU A 113 10.55 -19.05 23.82
CA LEU A 113 11.09 -17.72 23.49
C LEU A 113 11.94 -17.15 24.64
N LEU A 114 11.49 -17.28 25.87
CA LEU A 114 12.28 -16.87 27.04
C LEU A 114 13.63 -17.62 27.12
N LYS A 115 13.62 -18.95 26.96
CA LYS A 115 14.85 -19.74 26.95
C LYS A 115 15.80 -19.35 25.82
N LEU A 116 15.26 -18.98 24.64
CA LEU A 116 16.06 -18.49 23.52
C LEU A 116 16.67 -17.11 23.82
N SER A 117 15.93 -16.23 24.48
CA SER A 117 16.45 -14.91 24.86
C SER A 117 17.58 -14.99 25.88
N GLU A 118 17.50 -15.92 26.82
CA GLU A 118 18.57 -16.15 27.83
C GLU A 118 19.87 -16.73 27.23
N LYS A 119 19.75 -17.48 26.13
CA LYS A 119 20.90 -18.11 25.44
C LYS A 119 21.61 -17.22 24.44
N ASN A 120 20.96 -16.15 23.99
CA ASN A 120 21.47 -15.27 22.91
C ASN A 120 21.75 -13.88 23.47
N LYS A 121 22.88 -13.29 23.03
CA LYS A 121 23.22 -11.89 23.32
C LYS A 121 22.57 -10.95 22.27
N ALA A 122 22.20 -9.75 22.71
CA ALA A 122 21.71 -8.72 21.81
C ALA A 122 22.81 -8.16 20.88
N PRO A 123 22.49 -7.74 19.65
CA PRO A 123 21.16 -7.81 19.02
C PRO A 123 20.93 -9.17 18.34
N LYS A 124 19.80 -9.83 18.64
CA LYS A 124 19.43 -11.11 18.04
C LYS A 124 17.93 -11.18 17.78
N LEU A 125 17.54 -11.66 16.59
CA LEU A 125 16.16 -12.02 16.31
C LEU A 125 15.80 -13.29 17.09
N ILE A 126 14.86 -13.17 18.03
CA ILE A 126 14.41 -14.27 18.89
C ILE A 126 13.23 -15.01 18.27
N HIS A 127 12.33 -14.27 17.62
CA HIS A 127 11.15 -14.81 16.99
C HIS A 127 10.71 -13.93 15.83
N ASP A 128 10.41 -14.55 14.73
CA ASP A 128 9.78 -13.93 13.58
C ASP A 128 8.34 -14.46 13.44
N ASP A 129 7.37 -13.61 13.75
CA ASP A 129 5.94 -13.93 13.55
C ASP A 129 5.47 -13.52 12.13
N LEU A 130 6.40 -12.95 11.35
CA LEU A 130 6.19 -12.37 10.02
C LEU A 130 6.32 -13.38 8.88
N GLU A 131 6.44 -14.68 9.14
CA GLU A 131 6.18 -15.63 8.06
C GLU A 131 4.74 -15.38 7.59
N VAL A 132 4.64 -14.68 6.46
CA VAL A 132 3.36 -14.33 5.81
C VAL A 132 2.47 -15.56 5.72
N THR A 133 3.06 -16.70 5.43
CA THR A 133 2.43 -18.01 5.38
C THR A 133 1.76 -18.38 6.70
N SER A 134 2.45 -18.21 7.83
CA SER A 134 1.93 -18.56 9.15
C SER A 134 0.81 -17.64 9.62
N SER A 135 0.93 -16.33 9.37
CA SER A 135 -0.09 -15.36 9.73
C SER A 135 -1.35 -15.49 8.86
N VAL A 136 -1.16 -15.70 7.55
CA VAL A 136 -2.24 -15.94 6.59
C VAL A 136 -3.01 -17.20 6.95
N LEU A 137 -2.31 -18.30 7.26
CA LEU A 137 -2.96 -19.57 7.63
C LEU A 137 -3.77 -19.42 8.92
N ARG A 138 -3.18 -18.86 9.99
CA ARG A 138 -3.90 -18.65 11.25
C ARG A 138 -5.15 -17.79 11.10
N ASP A 139 -5.08 -16.79 10.23
CA ASP A 139 -6.15 -15.79 10.09
C ASP A 139 -7.18 -16.14 9.02
N LEU A 140 -6.81 -16.89 7.98
CA LEU A 140 -7.68 -17.23 6.86
C LEU A 140 -8.29 -18.61 6.95
N ILE A 141 -7.64 -19.57 7.63
CA ILE A 141 -8.21 -20.91 7.79
C ILE A 141 -9.49 -20.80 8.64
N SER A 142 -10.60 -20.86 7.94
CA SER A 142 -11.94 -20.95 8.47
C SER A 142 -12.64 -22.12 7.79
N GLU A 143 -13.81 -22.51 8.30
CA GLU A 143 -14.66 -23.55 7.68
C GLU A 143 -15.07 -23.25 6.22
N LYS A 144 -14.74 -22.04 5.73
CA LYS A 144 -15.04 -21.58 4.35
C LYS A 144 -13.88 -21.72 3.38
N VAL A 145 -12.72 -22.23 3.80
CA VAL A 145 -11.57 -22.45 2.92
C VAL A 145 -11.72 -23.85 2.30
N GLU A 146 -11.93 -23.88 0.99
CA GLU A 146 -12.05 -25.13 0.23
C GLU A 146 -10.70 -25.68 -0.20
N LYS A 147 -9.73 -24.79 -0.49
CA LYS A 147 -8.44 -25.20 -1.04
C LYS A 147 -7.32 -24.23 -0.69
N ILE A 148 -6.16 -24.75 -0.35
CA ILE A 148 -4.89 -24.04 -0.14
C ILE A 148 -3.89 -24.63 -1.12
N VAL A 149 -3.45 -23.86 -2.09
CA VAL A 149 -2.55 -24.31 -3.16
C VAL A 149 -1.20 -23.62 -3.00
N VAL A 150 -0.12 -24.37 -2.95
CA VAL A 150 1.24 -23.88 -2.70
C VAL A 150 2.19 -24.46 -3.75
N ASP A 151 2.97 -23.62 -4.41
CA ASP A 151 3.95 -24.04 -5.44
C ASP A 151 5.36 -24.28 -4.86
N SER A 152 5.71 -23.64 -3.74
CA SER A 152 6.96 -23.90 -3.03
C SER A 152 6.88 -25.20 -2.22
N LYS A 153 7.79 -26.13 -2.51
CA LYS A 153 7.89 -27.40 -1.78
C LYS A 153 8.23 -27.19 -0.30
N ASP A 154 9.04 -26.20 0.00
CA ASP A 154 9.48 -25.93 1.37
C ASP A 154 8.34 -25.29 2.18
N ASP A 155 7.60 -24.36 1.60
CA ASP A 155 6.44 -23.76 2.25
C ASP A 155 5.32 -24.79 2.41
N TYR A 156 5.11 -25.68 1.43
CA TYR A 156 4.17 -26.78 1.58
C TYR A 156 4.50 -27.66 2.79
N LYS A 157 5.77 -28.03 2.98
CA LYS A 157 6.22 -28.81 4.15
C LYS A 157 6.04 -28.04 5.47
N LYS A 158 6.37 -26.74 5.46
CA LYS A 158 6.17 -25.88 6.64
C LYS A 158 4.70 -25.81 7.04
N ILE A 159 3.81 -25.60 6.05
CA ILE A 159 2.36 -25.58 6.27
C ILE A 159 1.87 -26.92 6.79
N GLN A 160 2.32 -28.04 6.22
CA GLN A 160 1.98 -29.37 6.71
C GLN A 160 2.34 -29.57 8.19
N LYS A 161 3.53 -29.09 8.57
CA LYS A 161 3.99 -29.16 9.97
C LYS A 161 3.10 -28.31 10.88
N MET A 162 2.82 -27.07 10.50
CA MET A 162 1.94 -26.16 11.26
C MET A 162 0.54 -26.73 11.44
N VAL A 163 -0.04 -27.28 10.37
CA VAL A 163 -1.37 -27.92 10.41
C VAL A 163 -1.43 -29.04 11.44
N LYS A 164 -0.37 -29.84 11.53
CA LYS A 164 -0.25 -30.91 12.55
C LYS A 164 -0.05 -30.35 13.95
N GLU A 165 0.82 -29.36 14.12
CA GLU A 165 1.15 -28.77 15.43
C GLU A 165 -0.02 -27.98 16.03
N ASP A 166 -0.72 -27.21 15.21
CA ASP A 166 -1.86 -26.37 15.64
C ASP A 166 -3.21 -27.10 15.57
N ALA A 167 -3.20 -28.41 15.27
CA ALA A 167 -4.39 -29.24 15.07
C ALA A 167 -5.45 -28.55 14.18
N LEU A 168 -4.99 -27.95 13.07
CA LEU A 168 -5.86 -27.28 12.12
C LEU A 168 -6.57 -28.35 11.29
N ASP A 169 -7.88 -28.40 11.41
CA ASP A 169 -8.70 -29.26 10.57
C ASP A 169 -8.89 -28.58 9.19
N ILE A 170 -7.94 -28.81 8.31
CA ILE A 170 -8.03 -28.40 6.90
C ILE A 170 -8.24 -29.59 5.97
N GLY A 171 -8.31 -30.82 6.54
CA GLY A 171 -8.48 -32.03 5.75
C GLY A 171 -7.54 -32.11 4.54
N ASP A 172 -8.08 -32.52 3.39
CA ASP A 172 -7.38 -32.61 2.10
C ASP A 172 -7.29 -31.27 1.36
N ALA A 173 -7.61 -30.14 2.02
CA ALA A 173 -7.63 -28.84 1.38
C ALA A 173 -6.23 -28.33 0.96
N LEU A 174 -5.14 -28.88 1.54
CA LEU A 174 -3.78 -28.46 1.22
C LEU A 174 -3.23 -29.24 0.02
N GLU A 175 -2.95 -28.54 -1.08
CA GLU A 175 -2.39 -29.10 -2.32
C GLU A 175 -1.02 -28.51 -2.65
N HIS A 176 -0.07 -29.37 -3.02
CA HIS A 176 1.19 -28.95 -3.60
C HIS A 176 1.05 -28.81 -5.12
N TYR A 177 1.18 -27.59 -5.65
CA TYR A 177 1.11 -27.30 -7.07
C TYR A 177 2.38 -27.77 -7.79
N ARG A 178 2.24 -28.61 -8.81
CA ARG A 178 3.36 -29.25 -9.52
C ARG A 178 3.34 -29.04 -11.03
N LYS A 179 2.41 -28.21 -11.53
CA LYS A 179 2.33 -27.94 -12.98
C LYS A 179 3.49 -27.05 -13.42
N ARG A 180 3.87 -27.14 -14.72
CA ARG A 180 4.92 -26.30 -15.31
C ARG A 180 4.52 -24.82 -15.42
N GLU A 181 3.24 -24.54 -15.64
CA GLU A 181 2.75 -23.17 -15.73
C GLU A 181 2.73 -22.54 -14.33
N PRO A 182 3.20 -21.26 -14.16
CA PRO A 182 3.18 -20.58 -12.86
C PRO A 182 1.77 -20.56 -12.26
N LEU A 183 1.67 -20.76 -10.94
CA LEU A 183 0.41 -20.86 -10.21
C LEU A 183 -0.51 -19.65 -10.44
N PHE A 184 0.03 -18.44 -10.34
CA PHE A 184 -0.76 -17.21 -10.49
C PHE A 184 -1.26 -17.02 -11.93
N LYS A 185 -0.48 -17.46 -12.93
CA LYS A 185 -0.89 -17.41 -14.33
C LYS A 185 -2.01 -18.42 -14.60
N ASN A 186 -1.84 -19.68 -14.14
CA ASN A 186 -2.83 -20.72 -14.30
C ASN A 186 -4.17 -20.41 -13.60
N SER A 187 -4.12 -19.67 -12.48
CA SER A 187 -5.31 -19.26 -11.73
C SER A 187 -5.90 -17.90 -12.18
N GLY A 188 -5.30 -17.22 -13.17
CA GLY A 188 -5.72 -15.90 -13.65
C GLY A 188 -5.44 -14.75 -12.68
N ILE A 189 -4.75 -15.01 -11.56
CA ILE A 189 -4.40 -13.99 -10.55
C ILE A 189 -3.45 -12.96 -11.14
N ASP A 190 -2.46 -13.40 -11.92
CA ASP A 190 -1.47 -12.53 -12.56
C ASP A 190 -2.13 -11.39 -13.35
N ASN A 191 -3.08 -11.72 -14.24
CA ASN A 191 -3.85 -10.72 -14.98
C ASN A 191 -4.65 -9.77 -14.06
N SER A 192 -5.16 -10.27 -12.96
CA SER A 192 -5.92 -9.47 -11.98
C SER A 192 -5.00 -8.52 -11.25
N MET A 193 -3.79 -8.94 -10.86
CA MET A 193 -2.77 -8.08 -10.26
C MET A 193 -2.35 -6.94 -11.19
N MET A 194 -2.11 -7.24 -12.48
CA MET A 194 -1.76 -6.20 -13.47
C MET A 194 -2.89 -5.15 -13.66
N LYS A 195 -4.15 -5.55 -13.47
CA LYS A 195 -5.27 -4.59 -13.49
C LYS A 195 -5.25 -3.65 -12.28
N LEU A 196 -4.77 -4.12 -11.11
CA LEU A 196 -4.68 -3.29 -9.90
C LEU A 196 -3.65 -2.15 -10.02
N LEU A 197 -2.69 -2.25 -10.94
CA LEU A 197 -1.72 -1.17 -11.22
C LEU A 197 -2.32 -0.01 -12.03
N ARG A 198 -3.47 -0.23 -12.68
CA ARG A 198 -4.12 0.80 -13.48
C ARG A 198 -4.89 1.76 -12.59
N LYS A 199 -4.87 3.06 -12.91
CA LYS A 199 -5.71 4.06 -12.24
C LYS A 199 -7.20 3.76 -12.40
N LYS A 200 -7.60 3.22 -13.55
CA LYS A 200 -9.00 2.94 -13.91
C LYS A 200 -9.43 1.53 -13.49
N ALA A 201 -10.52 1.43 -12.74
CA ALA A 201 -11.18 0.19 -12.40
C ALA A 201 -12.62 0.18 -12.96
N TRP A 202 -12.96 -0.85 -13.74
CA TRP A 202 -14.28 -0.97 -14.37
C TRP A 202 -15.28 -1.62 -13.44
N LEU A 203 -16.51 -1.11 -13.43
CA LEU A 203 -17.67 -1.71 -12.80
C LEU A 203 -18.39 -2.65 -13.78
N LYS A 204 -19.18 -3.57 -13.29
CA LYS A 204 -19.93 -4.53 -14.11
C LYS A 204 -20.97 -3.83 -14.98
N SER A 205 -21.51 -2.73 -14.51
CA SER A 205 -22.48 -1.88 -15.23
C SER A 205 -21.90 -1.15 -16.44
N GLY A 206 -20.57 -1.09 -16.59
CA GLY A 206 -19.89 -0.27 -17.60
C GLY A 206 -19.53 1.14 -17.12
N ALA A 207 -19.86 1.48 -15.89
CA ALA A 207 -19.30 2.61 -15.17
C ALA A 207 -17.85 2.30 -14.75
N TYR A 208 -17.13 3.26 -14.20
CA TYR A 208 -15.75 3.04 -13.78
C TYR A 208 -15.32 3.98 -12.66
N LEU A 209 -14.28 3.58 -11.96
CA LEU A 209 -13.59 4.35 -10.93
C LEU A 209 -12.26 4.85 -11.49
N ILE A 210 -11.87 6.07 -11.15
CA ILE A 210 -10.50 6.56 -11.26
C ILE A 210 -9.94 6.64 -9.85
N ILE A 211 -8.85 5.94 -9.60
CA ILE A 211 -8.20 5.87 -8.29
C ILE A 211 -6.82 6.50 -8.44
N GLU A 212 -6.62 7.63 -7.79
CA GLU A 212 -5.37 8.38 -7.83
C GLU A 212 -4.81 8.56 -6.42
N ARG A 213 -3.50 8.54 -6.31
CA ARG A 213 -2.79 8.82 -5.09
C ARG A 213 -2.05 10.13 -5.24
N THR A 214 -2.29 11.05 -4.33
CA THR A 214 -1.50 12.25 -4.13
C THR A 214 -0.48 12.04 -3.00
N GLU A 215 0.32 13.03 -2.70
CA GLU A 215 1.26 12.97 -1.57
C GLU A 215 0.54 12.77 -0.22
N ALA A 216 -0.60 13.42 -0.02
CA ALA A 216 -1.30 13.45 1.28
C ALA A 216 -2.48 12.49 1.38
N MET A 217 -3.11 12.11 0.26
CA MET A 217 -4.37 11.38 0.27
C MET A 217 -4.56 10.52 -0.99
N VAL A 218 -5.55 9.64 -0.91
CA VAL A 218 -6.09 8.91 -2.07
C VAL A 218 -7.40 9.55 -2.48
N VAL A 219 -7.58 9.77 -3.77
CA VAL A 219 -8.82 10.29 -4.34
C VAL A 219 -9.42 9.23 -5.25
N VAL A 220 -10.72 9.01 -5.13
CA VAL A 220 -11.49 8.09 -5.97
C VAL A 220 -12.64 8.87 -6.60
N ASP A 221 -12.67 8.89 -7.92
CA ASP A 221 -13.72 9.53 -8.72
C ASP A 221 -14.60 8.45 -9.37
N VAL A 222 -15.92 8.60 -9.26
CA VAL A 222 -16.92 7.67 -9.80
C VAL A 222 -17.52 8.22 -11.10
N ASN A 223 -17.31 7.50 -12.19
CA ASN A 223 -17.76 7.90 -13.51
C ASN A 223 -18.85 6.97 -14.06
N SER A 224 -19.93 7.52 -14.61
CA SER A 224 -21.01 6.74 -15.22
C SER A 224 -20.60 5.97 -16.48
N GLY A 225 -19.54 6.43 -17.18
CA GLY A 225 -19.02 5.75 -18.36
C GLY A 225 -20.06 5.59 -19.47
N LYS A 226 -20.23 4.34 -19.93
CA LYS A 226 -21.20 3.96 -20.97
C LYS A 226 -22.51 3.43 -20.37
N PHE A 227 -22.74 3.62 -19.08
CA PHE A 227 -23.97 3.16 -18.44
C PHE A 227 -25.17 3.94 -18.97
N VAL A 228 -26.03 3.26 -19.73
CA VAL A 228 -27.30 3.80 -20.22
C VAL A 228 -28.41 3.11 -19.44
N GLY A 229 -28.77 3.66 -18.29
CA GLY A 229 -29.88 3.16 -17.50
C GLY A 229 -31.23 3.48 -18.15
N LYS A 230 -32.19 2.57 -17.97
CA LYS A 230 -33.58 2.77 -18.43
C LYS A 230 -34.43 3.65 -17.48
N LYS A 231 -33.85 4.08 -16.36
CA LYS A 231 -34.51 4.81 -15.28
C LYS A 231 -34.11 6.28 -15.29
N GLY A 232 -34.75 7.10 -14.48
CA GLY A 232 -34.40 8.51 -14.32
C GLY A 232 -32.95 8.70 -13.82
N HIS A 233 -32.40 9.91 -14.03
CA HIS A 233 -31.00 10.24 -13.72
C HIS A 233 -30.64 9.90 -12.26
N GLU A 234 -31.46 10.28 -11.30
CA GLU A 234 -31.26 10.05 -9.86
C GLU A 234 -31.17 8.56 -9.49
N GLU A 235 -32.03 7.71 -10.10
CA GLU A 235 -32.01 6.27 -9.83
C GLU A 235 -30.81 5.59 -10.45
N ASN A 236 -30.37 6.07 -11.62
CA ASN A 236 -29.16 5.59 -12.27
C ASN A 236 -27.91 5.94 -11.44
N SER A 237 -27.82 7.20 -10.95
CA SER A 237 -26.75 7.64 -10.06
C SER A 237 -26.68 6.79 -8.80
N LEU A 238 -27.85 6.53 -8.16
CA LEU A 238 -27.93 5.68 -6.97
C LEU A 238 -27.41 4.26 -7.26
N GLN A 239 -27.83 3.66 -8.37
CA GLN A 239 -27.41 2.30 -8.72
C GLN A 239 -25.90 2.21 -8.96
N ILE A 240 -25.34 3.15 -9.71
CA ILE A 240 -23.90 3.20 -9.97
C ILE A 240 -23.14 3.43 -8.66
N ASN A 241 -23.56 4.36 -7.81
CA ASN A 241 -22.89 4.68 -6.56
C ASN A 241 -22.93 3.52 -5.56
N ILE A 242 -24.01 2.73 -5.51
CA ILE A 242 -24.07 1.50 -4.70
C ILE A 242 -23.07 0.46 -5.22
N GLU A 243 -22.97 0.27 -6.54
CA GLU A 243 -22.00 -0.64 -7.15
C GLU A 243 -20.57 -0.13 -6.90
N ALA A 244 -20.34 1.18 -7.09
CA ALA A 244 -19.08 1.84 -6.81
C ALA A 244 -18.63 1.65 -5.36
N ALA A 245 -19.52 1.82 -4.38
CA ALA A 245 -19.20 1.65 -2.96
C ALA A 245 -18.67 0.23 -2.65
N LYS A 246 -19.25 -0.81 -3.28
CA LYS A 246 -18.78 -2.19 -3.14
C LYS A 246 -17.39 -2.38 -3.74
N GLU A 247 -17.19 -1.89 -4.96
CA GLU A 247 -15.93 -2.01 -5.67
C GLU A 247 -14.82 -1.18 -5.00
N ILE A 248 -15.11 0.05 -4.57
CA ILE A 248 -14.14 0.90 -3.85
C ILE A 248 -13.63 0.17 -2.61
N ALA A 249 -14.53 -0.36 -1.77
CA ALA A 249 -14.12 -1.12 -0.59
C ALA A 249 -13.25 -2.34 -0.93
N ALA A 250 -13.50 -3.02 -2.06
CA ALA A 250 -12.65 -4.09 -2.56
C ALA A 250 -11.29 -3.57 -3.06
N GLN A 251 -11.27 -2.50 -3.85
CA GLN A 251 -10.06 -1.89 -4.39
C GLN A 251 -9.14 -1.34 -3.29
N LEU A 252 -9.71 -0.75 -2.23
CA LEU A 252 -8.93 -0.29 -1.07
C LEU A 252 -8.17 -1.44 -0.41
N ARG A 253 -8.80 -2.61 -0.26
CA ARG A 253 -8.14 -3.81 0.29
C ARG A 253 -7.13 -4.40 -0.70
N LEU A 254 -7.53 -4.61 -1.95
CA LEU A 254 -6.69 -5.24 -2.97
C LEU A 254 -5.43 -4.43 -3.29
N ARG A 255 -5.56 -3.11 -3.39
CA ARG A 255 -4.43 -2.20 -3.64
C ARG A 255 -3.69 -1.80 -2.37
N HIS A 256 -4.19 -2.20 -1.20
CA HIS A 256 -3.65 -1.84 0.12
C HIS A 256 -3.53 -0.32 0.32
N LEU A 257 -4.55 0.43 -0.16
CA LEU A 257 -4.59 1.88 -0.02
C LEU A 257 -4.96 2.27 1.41
N SER A 258 -4.32 3.30 1.94
CA SER A 258 -4.43 3.70 3.35
C SER A 258 -4.19 5.20 3.54
N GLY A 259 -4.46 5.71 4.72
CA GLY A 259 -4.38 7.14 5.05
C GLY A 259 -5.73 7.82 4.87
N LEU A 260 -5.71 9.10 4.50
CA LEU A 260 -6.91 9.87 4.16
C LEU A 260 -7.37 9.49 2.74
N ILE A 261 -8.65 9.24 2.57
CA ILE A 261 -9.27 8.82 1.30
C ILE A 261 -10.51 9.67 1.10
N LEU A 262 -10.60 10.30 -0.07
CA LEU A 262 -11.75 11.06 -0.53
C LEU A 262 -12.40 10.31 -1.69
N ILE A 263 -13.71 10.17 -1.64
CA ILE A 263 -14.49 9.50 -2.68
C ILE A 263 -15.52 10.48 -3.20
N ASP A 264 -15.43 10.79 -4.48
CA ASP A 264 -16.36 11.63 -5.20
C ASP A 264 -17.40 10.74 -5.89
N PHE A 265 -18.61 10.71 -5.35
CA PHE A 265 -19.73 9.96 -5.89
C PHE A 265 -20.49 10.80 -6.91
N ILE A 266 -21.11 10.12 -7.86
CA ILE A 266 -22.02 10.81 -8.80
C ILE A 266 -23.11 11.52 -8.00
N ASP A 267 -23.40 12.77 -8.39
CA ASP A 267 -24.37 13.62 -7.70
C ASP A 267 -25.73 12.97 -7.49
N MET A 268 -26.23 13.14 -6.29
CA MET A 268 -27.55 12.68 -5.84
C MET A 268 -28.28 13.81 -5.13
N VAL A 269 -29.43 14.21 -5.66
CA VAL A 269 -30.24 15.27 -5.08
C VAL A 269 -30.87 14.82 -3.75
N LYS A 270 -31.37 13.58 -3.71
CA LYS A 270 -32.11 13.04 -2.54
C LYS A 270 -31.19 12.64 -1.40
N PRO A 271 -31.29 13.26 -0.20
CA PRO A 271 -30.48 12.85 0.97
C PRO A 271 -30.63 11.38 1.34
N GLU A 272 -31.82 10.81 1.11
CA GLU A 272 -32.07 9.38 1.36
C GLU A 272 -31.19 8.47 0.50
N ASN A 273 -30.92 8.85 -0.73
CA ASN A 273 -30.07 8.11 -1.65
C ASN A 273 -28.59 8.19 -1.20
N ARG A 274 -28.13 9.39 -0.80
CA ARG A 274 -26.79 9.54 -0.18
C ARG A 274 -26.64 8.64 1.05
N LYS A 275 -27.66 8.57 1.91
CA LYS A 275 -27.67 7.70 3.08
C LYS A 275 -27.61 6.21 2.71
N LYS A 276 -28.29 5.77 1.66
CA LYS A 276 -28.24 4.37 1.16
C LYS A 276 -26.81 4.02 0.70
N VAL A 277 -26.16 4.87 -0.06
CA VAL A 277 -24.77 4.66 -0.53
C VAL A 277 -23.81 4.62 0.66
N PHE A 278 -23.92 5.54 1.61
CA PHE A 278 -23.14 5.54 2.85
C PHE A 278 -23.30 4.24 3.65
N LEU A 279 -24.52 3.75 3.81
CA LEU A 279 -24.78 2.52 4.54
C LEU A 279 -24.18 1.29 3.81
N GLU A 280 -24.26 1.24 2.49
CA GLU A 280 -23.63 0.17 1.71
C GLU A 280 -22.10 0.24 1.83
N MET A 281 -21.49 1.43 1.71
CA MET A 281 -20.06 1.62 1.93
C MET A 281 -19.64 1.14 3.32
N LYS A 282 -20.36 1.56 4.36
CA LYS A 282 -20.11 1.14 5.75
C LYS A 282 -20.24 -0.37 5.95
N LYS A 283 -21.16 -1.01 5.25
CA LYS A 283 -21.36 -2.47 5.27
C LYS A 283 -20.16 -3.18 4.63
N GLU A 284 -19.69 -2.74 3.46
CA GLU A 284 -18.56 -3.33 2.76
C GLU A 284 -17.21 -3.12 3.49
N LEU A 285 -17.04 -1.95 4.11
CA LEU A 285 -15.85 -1.65 4.93
C LEU A 285 -15.76 -2.52 6.21
N ARG A 286 -16.84 -3.11 6.68
CA ARG A 286 -16.78 -4.07 7.82
C ARG A 286 -16.00 -5.34 7.50
N LYS A 287 -15.85 -5.68 6.22
CA LYS A 287 -15.04 -6.81 5.76
C LYS A 287 -13.54 -6.52 5.82
N ASP A 288 -13.15 -5.24 6.01
CA ASP A 288 -11.77 -4.83 6.12
C ASP A 288 -11.19 -5.17 7.51
N ARG A 289 -9.96 -5.67 7.53
CA ARG A 289 -9.22 -5.96 8.77
C ARG A 289 -8.64 -4.70 9.38
N ALA A 290 -8.23 -3.74 8.55
CA ALA A 290 -7.70 -2.46 8.99
C ALA A 290 -8.78 -1.63 9.70
N LYS A 291 -8.37 -0.76 10.61
CA LYS A 291 -9.28 0.19 11.25
C LYS A 291 -9.67 1.26 10.23
N VAL A 292 -10.97 1.45 10.08
CA VAL A 292 -11.55 2.43 9.17
C VAL A 292 -12.49 3.34 9.96
N ALA A 293 -12.37 4.65 9.72
CA ALA A 293 -13.35 5.64 10.12
C ALA A 293 -13.91 6.29 8.85
N VAL A 294 -15.23 6.49 8.77
CA VAL A 294 -15.92 7.01 7.59
C VAL A 294 -16.96 8.05 8.01
N SER A 295 -16.99 9.20 7.31
CA SER A 295 -18.00 10.25 7.46
C SER A 295 -19.25 9.94 6.62
N GLU A 296 -20.33 10.65 6.85
CA GLU A 296 -21.47 10.66 5.93
C GLU A 296 -21.08 11.41 4.62
N ILE A 297 -21.82 11.14 3.54
CA ILE A 297 -21.62 11.84 2.26
C ILE A 297 -22.06 13.29 2.42
N SER A 298 -21.18 14.23 2.08
CA SER A 298 -21.45 15.67 2.13
C SER A 298 -22.50 16.11 1.10
N GLU A 299 -22.94 17.36 1.20
CA GLU A 299 -23.83 17.95 0.19
C GLU A 299 -23.19 18.03 -1.20
N PHE A 300 -21.87 18.05 -1.28
CA PHE A 300 -21.08 18.05 -2.51
C PHE A 300 -20.85 16.64 -3.09
N GLY A 301 -21.50 15.59 -2.57
CA GLY A 301 -21.32 14.22 -3.07
C GLY A 301 -20.05 13.51 -2.55
N VAL A 302 -19.22 14.17 -1.75
CA VAL A 302 -17.94 13.65 -1.29
C VAL A 302 -18.07 12.86 0.01
N LEU A 303 -17.49 11.67 0.04
CA LEU A 303 -17.33 10.87 1.27
C LEU A 303 -15.86 10.91 1.71
N GLU A 304 -15.66 11.24 2.97
CA GLU A 304 -14.34 11.26 3.60
C GLU A 304 -14.16 10.02 4.48
N MET A 305 -12.99 9.40 4.40
CA MET A 305 -12.67 8.30 5.27
C MET A 305 -11.17 8.22 5.57
N THR A 306 -10.85 7.56 6.67
CA THR A 306 -9.48 7.20 6.99
C THR A 306 -9.35 5.69 7.12
N ARG A 307 -8.26 5.14 6.59
CA ARG A 307 -7.91 3.72 6.72
C ARG A 307 -6.51 3.59 7.31
N GLU A 308 -6.39 2.77 8.35
CA GLU A 308 -5.11 2.52 9.02
C GLU A 308 -4.06 2.00 8.04
N ARG A 309 -2.84 2.53 8.14
CA ARG A 309 -1.70 2.03 7.35
C ARG A 309 -1.15 0.78 8.02
N THR A 310 -1.24 -0.35 7.34
CA THR A 310 -0.78 -1.66 7.82
C THR A 310 0.40 -2.21 7.00
N GLY A 311 0.85 -1.50 5.97
CA GLY A 311 1.98 -1.86 5.12
C GLY A 311 2.05 -0.97 3.87
N LEU A 312 2.91 -1.33 2.92
CA LEU A 312 3.05 -0.66 1.62
C LEU A 312 1.85 -0.94 0.72
N SER A 313 1.52 -0.02 -0.17
CA SER A 313 0.54 -0.30 -1.22
C SER A 313 1.12 -1.29 -2.24
N ILE A 314 0.27 -1.99 -2.99
CA ILE A 314 0.73 -2.89 -4.04
C ILE A 314 1.57 -2.14 -5.08
N LEU A 315 1.20 -0.90 -5.39
CA LEU A 315 1.93 -0.06 -6.33
C LEU A 315 3.35 0.21 -5.82
N ASP A 316 3.50 0.62 -4.56
CA ASP A 316 4.81 0.91 -3.96
C ASP A 316 5.68 -0.35 -3.83
N SER A 317 5.06 -1.54 -3.76
CA SER A 317 5.77 -2.81 -3.57
C SER A 317 6.35 -3.40 -4.86
N ILE A 318 5.73 -3.12 -6.02
CA ILE A 318 6.07 -3.78 -7.29
C ILE A 318 6.34 -2.83 -8.45
N THR A 319 6.42 -1.52 -8.19
CA THR A 319 6.78 -0.52 -9.20
C THR A 319 7.86 0.42 -8.69
N GLU A 320 8.55 1.05 -9.63
CA GLU A 320 9.54 2.08 -9.39
C GLU A 320 9.05 3.43 -9.93
N SER A 321 9.57 4.52 -9.39
CA SER A 321 9.26 5.86 -9.90
C SER A 321 9.76 6.03 -11.32
N CYS A 322 8.92 6.59 -12.21
CA CYS A 322 9.32 6.86 -13.57
C CYS A 322 10.49 7.86 -13.61
N GLU A 323 11.62 7.47 -14.18
CA GLU A 323 12.80 8.33 -14.28
C GLU A 323 12.60 9.61 -15.10
N VAL A 324 11.63 9.60 -16.04
CA VAL A 324 11.37 10.74 -16.94
C VAL A 324 10.52 11.81 -16.27
N CYS A 325 9.35 11.42 -15.68
CA CYS A 325 8.43 12.37 -15.05
C CYS A 325 8.47 12.33 -13.51
N ARG A 326 9.23 11.40 -12.90
CA ARG A 326 9.39 11.26 -11.44
C ARG A 326 8.08 11.19 -10.65
N GLY A 327 7.02 10.75 -11.29
CA GLY A 327 5.68 10.62 -10.69
C GLY A 327 4.67 11.65 -11.19
N ASP A 328 5.08 12.77 -11.82
CA ASP A 328 4.19 13.85 -12.25
C ASP A 328 3.25 13.44 -13.41
N GLY A 329 3.59 12.37 -14.14
CA GLY A 329 2.83 11.92 -15.31
C GLY A 329 2.91 12.86 -16.52
N ARG A 330 3.65 13.97 -16.41
CA ARG A 330 3.83 14.98 -17.46
C ARG A 330 5.31 15.34 -17.58
N ILE A 331 5.70 15.75 -18.78
CA ILE A 331 7.02 16.34 -19.07
C ILE A 331 6.79 17.64 -19.86
N ILE A 332 7.79 18.50 -19.89
CA ILE A 332 7.72 19.72 -20.71
C ILE A 332 7.51 19.36 -22.18
N SER A 333 6.75 20.18 -22.91
CA SER A 333 6.51 19.96 -24.33
C SER A 333 7.79 20.15 -25.14
N LYS A 334 7.84 19.56 -26.34
CA LYS A 334 8.96 19.72 -27.25
C LYS A 334 9.20 21.20 -27.58
N ASP A 335 8.14 22.00 -27.79
CA ASP A 335 8.26 23.43 -28.07
C ASP A 335 8.82 24.20 -26.87
N THR A 336 8.42 23.84 -25.63
CA THR A 336 9.00 24.43 -24.42
C THR A 336 10.48 24.09 -24.29
N LEU A 337 10.86 22.86 -24.65
CA LEU A 337 12.26 22.43 -24.63
C LEU A 337 13.08 23.25 -25.66
N LEU A 338 12.56 23.47 -26.87
CA LEU A 338 13.21 24.31 -27.90
C LEU A 338 13.36 25.77 -27.45
N THR A 339 12.37 26.30 -26.76
CA THR A 339 12.46 27.65 -26.17
C THR A 339 13.57 27.72 -25.11
N ARG A 340 13.71 26.69 -24.26
CA ARG A 340 14.80 26.61 -23.29
C ARG A 340 16.18 26.53 -23.94
N ILE A 341 16.29 25.78 -25.04
CA ILE A 341 17.49 25.71 -25.87
C ILE A 341 17.85 27.11 -26.43
N ASP A 342 16.86 27.86 -26.97
CA ASP A 342 17.09 29.23 -27.46
C ASP A 342 17.59 30.16 -26.34
N TYR A 343 16.98 30.10 -25.15
CA TYR A 343 17.44 30.91 -24.01
C TYR A 343 18.87 30.56 -23.60
N TRP A 344 19.18 29.25 -23.52
CA TRP A 344 20.54 28.80 -23.21
C TRP A 344 21.58 29.32 -24.23
N LEU A 345 21.26 29.26 -25.52
CA LEU A 345 22.12 29.75 -26.60
C LEU A 345 22.37 31.28 -26.50
N ARG A 346 21.33 32.03 -26.15
CA ARG A 346 21.47 33.49 -25.94
C ARG A 346 22.38 33.82 -24.76
N ASP A 347 22.24 33.11 -23.68
CA ASP A 347 23.09 33.34 -22.50
C ASP A 347 24.51 32.85 -22.72
N TYR A 348 24.68 31.76 -23.47
CA TYR A 348 26.02 31.27 -23.89
C TYR A 348 26.74 32.32 -24.70
N LYS A 349 26.11 32.91 -25.72
CA LYS A 349 26.69 33.95 -26.57
C LYS A 349 27.17 35.17 -25.78
N LYS A 350 26.52 35.53 -24.67
CA LYS A 350 26.97 36.66 -23.84
C LYS A 350 28.32 36.39 -23.15
N LYS A 351 28.63 35.13 -22.87
CA LYS A 351 29.80 34.74 -22.09
C LYS A 351 30.97 34.21 -22.92
N TYR A 352 30.69 33.61 -24.07
CA TYR A 352 31.67 32.86 -24.83
C TYR A 352 31.75 33.29 -26.30
N LYS A 353 32.95 33.30 -26.84
CA LYS A 353 33.24 33.68 -28.26
C LYS A 353 33.23 32.47 -29.20
N ASP A 354 33.37 31.23 -28.68
CA ASP A 354 33.30 30.03 -29.53
C ASP A 354 31.84 29.70 -29.80
N LEU A 355 31.41 29.94 -31.02
CA LEU A 355 30.02 29.85 -31.45
C LEU A 355 29.71 28.54 -32.21
N ARG A 356 30.52 27.50 -32.02
CA ARG A 356 30.32 26.17 -32.64
C ARG A 356 30.06 25.11 -31.59
N LEU A 357 28.80 24.57 -31.56
CA LEU A 357 28.34 23.68 -30.53
C LEU A 357 27.75 22.38 -31.10
N LYS A 358 27.84 21.31 -30.31
CA LYS A 358 27.08 20.07 -30.47
C LYS A 358 25.90 20.12 -29.50
N LEU A 359 24.70 19.83 -29.99
CA LEU A 359 23.47 19.70 -29.20
C LEU A 359 23.02 18.23 -29.22
N TYR A 360 23.05 17.58 -28.06
CA TYR A 360 22.62 16.23 -27.89
C TYR A 360 21.14 16.24 -27.47
N LEU A 361 20.31 15.48 -28.17
CA LEU A 361 18.89 15.36 -27.95
C LEU A 361 18.43 13.91 -28.09
N ASN A 362 17.36 13.58 -27.38
CA ASN A 362 16.63 12.34 -27.65
C ASN A 362 16.25 12.26 -29.16
N PRO A 363 16.36 11.08 -29.81
CA PRO A 363 16.10 10.93 -31.25
C PRO A 363 14.76 11.47 -31.71
N GLU A 364 13.68 11.32 -30.92
CA GLU A 364 12.35 11.85 -31.26
C GLU A 364 12.31 13.39 -31.23
N VAL A 365 13.02 14.01 -30.30
CA VAL A 365 13.11 15.47 -30.20
C VAL A 365 14.00 16.03 -31.32
N ALA A 366 15.10 15.36 -31.61
CA ALA A 366 15.98 15.71 -32.71
C ALA A 366 15.26 15.61 -34.08
N LYS A 367 14.45 14.55 -34.27
CA LYS A 367 13.58 14.40 -35.45
C LYS A 367 12.55 15.53 -35.57
N TYR A 368 11.89 15.84 -34.44
CA TYR A 368 10.94 16.95 -34.38
C TYR A 368 11.58 18.27 -34.76
N LEU A 369 12.75 18.61 -34.21
CA LEU A 369 13.48 19.83 -34.53
C LEU A 369 13.90 19.88 -35.99
N LYS A 370 14.41 18.79 -36.58
CA LYS A 370 14.96 18.76 -37.93
C LYS A 370 13.90 18.65 -39.01
N LYS A 371 12.79 17.92 -38.79
CA LYS A 371 11.75 17.68 -39.82
C LYS A 371 10.57 18.61 -39.64
N ASP A 372 9.99 18.64 -38.47
CA ASP A 372 8.71 19.34 -38.26
C ASP A 372 8.92 20.83 -37.97
N LYS A 373 10.10 21.19 -37.42
CA LYS A 373 10.50 22.54 -37.04
C LYS A 373 11.81 22.99 -37.72
N THR A 374 12.05 22.55 -38.94
CA THR A 374 13.28 22.91 -39.71
C THR A 374 13.55 24.40 -39.73
N ARG A 375 12.50 25.19 -39.93
CA ARG A 375 12.58 26.67 -39.91
C ARG A 375 13.05 27.17 -38.54
N ASP A 376 12.53 26.61 -37.47
CA ASP A 376 12.92 26.98 -36.09
C ASP A 376 14.37 26.58 -35.81
N TYR A 377 14.81 25.41 -36.30
CA TYR A 377 16.22 24.99 -36.20
C TYR A 377 17.16 25.96 -36.91
N ILE A 378 16.82 26.35 -38.13
CA ILE A 378 17.57 27.35 -38.87
C ILE A 378 17.54 28.71 -38.17
N ASN A 379 16.39 29.13 -37.67
CA ASN A 379 16.23 30.37 -36.93
C ASN A 379 17.06 30.38 -35.63
N LEU A 380 17.16 29.25 -34.89
CA LEU A 380 17.97 29.13 -33.70
C LEU A 380 19.47 29.42 -34.01
N MET A 381 19.98 28.92 -35.15
CA MET A 381 21.36 29.15 -35.56
C MET A 381 21.54 30.59 -36.00
N TRP A 382 20.70 31.11 -36.91
CA TRP A 382 20.85 32.47 -37.47
C TRP A 382 20.65 33.57 -36.44
N LYS A 383 19.61 33.45 -35.61
CA LYS A 383 19.29 34.47 -34.60
C LYS A 383 20.36 34.58 -33.51
N ASN A 384 20.98 33.46 -33.18
CA ASN A 384 22.04 33.41 -32.19
C ASN A 384 23.43 33.52 -32.79
N PHE A 385 23.60 33.47 -34.13
CA PHE A 385 24.86 33.40 -34.82
C PHE A 385 25.75 32.23 -34.34
N ILE A 386 25.09 31.09 -34.00
CA ILE A 386 25.77 29.90 -33.48
C ILE A 386 25.58 28.76 -34.47
N TYR A 387 26.67 28.11 -34.84
CA TYR A 387 26.63 26.86 -35.59
C TYR A 387 26.28 25.71 -34.65
N LEU A 388 25.16 25.01 -34.93
CA LEU A 388 24.65 23.98 -34.07
C LEU A 388 24.61 22.63 -34.80
N LYS A 389 25.38 21.63 -34.33
CA LYS A 389 25.31 20.25 -34.81
C LYS A 389 24.45 19.43 -33.89
N VAL A 390 23.26 19.02 -34.32
CA VAL A 390 22.36 18.17 -33.55
C VAL A 390 22.78 16.70 -33.65
N ILE A 391 22.98 16.06 -32.52
CA ILE A 391 23.41 14.67 -32.36
C ILE A 391 22.29 13.92 -31.65
N ASN A 392 21.90 12.75 -32.19
CA ASN A 392 20.96 11.85 -31.55
C ASN A 392 21.65 11.11 -30.40
N ASP A 393 21.05 11.13 -29.22
CA ASP A 393 21.52 10.43 -28.03
C ASP A 393 20.35 9.62 -27.46
N GLU A 394 20.41 8.29 -27.59
CA GLU A 394 19.36 7.38 -27.11
C GLU A 394 19.26 7.35 -25.60
N GLY A 395 20.36 7.63 -24.87
CA GLY A 395 20.38 7.75 -23.42
C GLY A 395 19.76 9.05 -22.90
N MET A 396 19.50 10.03 -23.78
CA MET A 396 18.92 11.32 -23.39
C MET A 396 17.42 11.22 -23.16
N LYS A 397 16.92 11.75 -22.04
CA LYS A 397 15.47 11.84 -21.80
C LYS A 397 14.80 12.86 -22.72
N LYS A 398 13.52 12.69 -23.01
CA LYS A 398 12.76 13.57 -23.93
C LYS A 398 12.61 15.02 -23.45
N ASN A 399 12.87 15.31 -22.20
CA ASN A 399 12.78 16.64 -21.58
C ASN A 399 14.17 17.22 -21.22
N GLU A 400 15.24 16.60 -21.71
CA GLU A 400 16.63 17.00 -21.44
C GLU A 400 17.36 17.35 -22.72
N PHE A 401 18.40 18.18 -22.59
CA PHE A 401 19.37 18.47 -23.63
C PHE A 401 20.75 18.62 -23.02
N ARG A 402 21.79 18.42 -23.85
CA ARG A 402 23.18 18.58 -23.45
C ARG A 402 23.93 19.31 -24.54
N PHE A 403 24.75 20.28 -24.13
CA PHE A 403 25.66 21.00 -25.01
C PHE A 403 27.11 20.63 -24.75
N THR A 404 27.87 20.48 -25.84
CA THR A 404 29.33 20.41 -25.81
C THR A 404 29.92 21.33 -26.89
N LYS A 405 31.19 21.72 -26.75
CA LYS A 405 31.91 22.43 -27.82
C LYS A 405 32.24 21.47 -28.95
N MET A 406 32.43 21.98 -30.16
CA MET A 406 32.86 21.14 -31.30
C MET A 406 34.20 20.48 -31.08
N SER A 407 35.10 21.15 -30.35
CA SER A 407 36.48 20.72 -30.06
C SER A 407 36.59 19.79 -28.84
N SER A 408 35.52 19.61 -28.07
CA SER A 408 35.58 18.88 -26.80
C SER A 408 34.23 18.22 -26.54
N ASP A 409 34.24 17.02 -25.97
CA ASP A 409 33.00 16.33 -25.52
C ASP A 409 32.63 16.66 -24.06
N LYS A 410 33.34 17.62 -23.44
CA LYS A 410 32.99 18.11 -22.10
C LYS A 410 31.60 18.75 -22.10
N ASP A 411 30.73 18.31 -21.20
CA ASP A 411 29.41 18.90 -20.99
C ASP A 411 29.55 20.33 -20.42
N ILE A 412 28.99 21.30 -21.15
CA ILE A 412 28.99 22.71 -20.79
C ILE A 412 27.59 23.22 -20.45
N THR A 413 26.58 22.36 -20.44
CA THR A 413 25.15 22.71 -20.24
C THR A 413 24.96 23.50 -18.95
N ASN A 414 25.60 23.10 -17.87
CA ASN A 414 25.45 23.70 -16.54
C ASN A 414 26.42 24.92 -16.32
N GLU A 415 27.30 25.27 -17.26
CA GLU A 415 28.22 26.42 -17.11
C GLU A 415 27.47 27.77 -17.23
N ILE A 416 26.24 27.77 -17.75
CA ILE A 416 25.47 28.98 -18.09
C ILE A 416 24.17 29.12 -17.28
N GLY A 417 24.20 28.74 -16.04
CA GLY A 417 23.03 28.83 -15.16
C GLY A 417 22.41 27.47 -14.85
N THR A 418 21.47 27.49 -13.93
CA THR A 418 20.78 26.27 -13.45
C THR A 418 19.71 25.80 -14.44
N TRP A 419 20.13 25.32 -15.59
CA TRP A 419 19.26 24.71 -16.60
C TRP A 419 19.00 23.22 -16.32
N LYS A 420 19.17 22.78 -15.09
CA LYS A 420 18.81 21.43 -14.69
C LYS A 420 17.34 21.21 -15.04
N ALA A 421 17.08 20.17 -15.81
CA ALA A 421 15.73 19.65 -15.93
C ALA A 421 15.15 19.56 -14.52
N HIS A 422 14.05 20.28 -14.29
CA HIS A 422 13.50 20.41 -12.94
C HIS A 422 13.25 19.04 -12.32
N ASN A 423 13.61 19.00 -11.04
CA ASN A 423 13.20 17.97 -10.11
C ASN A 423 11.70 17.73 -10.18
#